data_4ca3a751d503a5796ed0d905c2dad17b
#
_entry.id   4ca3a751d503a5796ed0d905c2dad17b
#
_cell.length_a   1.000
_cell.length_b   1.000
_cell.length_c   1.000
_cell.angle_alpha   90.00
_cell.angle_beta   90.00
_cell.angle_gamma   90.00
#
_symmetry.space_group_name_H-M   'P 1'
#
loop_
_entity.id
_entity.type
_entity.pdbx_description
1 polymer ?
#
loop_
_entity_poly.entity_id
_entity_poly.type
_entity_poly.pdbx_seq_one_letter_code
_entity_poly.pdbx_strand_id
1 'polypeptide(L)'
;MAISKFRTRSTLESYTISDLKKRQVDFQYEPHRIKYMQVQERSYTPDILLANGIYVEVKGYFTSLDRVKHLAVRKSNPDLDIRFLFQRASNRLSKTSHTTYAKWCEKNGFLWAEKHIPQEWIDEKPKSKRKEKKLGSSSWHQRQTYRSGGLTNAGPEPLYN
;
A
#
# COMPACT_ATOMS: atom_id res chain seq x y z
N MET A 1 27.64 -23.27 30.59
CA MET A 1 26.81 -22.76 29.45
C MET A 1 26.07 -21.54 29.88
N ALA A 2 26.29 -20.39 29.24
CA ALA A 2 25.67 -19.13 29.61
C ALA A 2 24.15 -19.18 29.33
N ILE A 3 23.35 -19.00 30.38
CA ILE A 3 21.88 -18.94 30.26
C ILE A 3 21.56 -17.59 29.62
N SER A 4 21.32 -17.61 28.31
CA SER A 4 20.82 -16.42 27.58
C SER A 4 19.50 -15.98 28.22
N LYS A 5 19.50 -14.81 28.84
CA LYS A 5 18.31 -14.20 29.47
C LYS A 5 17.43 -13.67 28.36
N PHE A 6 16.44 -14.46 27.93
CA PHE A 6 15.45 -14.02 26.94
C PHE A 6 14.70 -12.79 27.47
N ARG A 7 14.69 -11.69 26.70
CA ARG A 7 13.86 -10.52 26.99
C ARG A 7 12.49 -10.71 26.33
N THR A 8 11.59 -11.33 27.07
CA THR A 8 10.22 -11.57 26.62
C THR A 8 9.39 -10.29 26.59
N ARG A 9 8.39 -10.23 25.72
CA ARG A 9 7.50 -9.07 25.56
C ARG A 9 6.24 -9.18 26.39
N SER A 10 5.90 -10.39 26.86
CA SER A 10 4.71 -10.63 27.68
C SER A 10 4.97 -11.61 28.81
N THR A 11 4.13 -11.56 29.85
CA THR A 11 4.15 -12.50 30.96
C THR A 11 3.86 -13.93 30.50
N LEU A 12 2.96 -14.10 29.53
CA LEU A 12 2.63 -15.42 28.98
C LEU A 12 3.81 -16.05 28.25
N GLU A 13 4.55 -15.28 27.46
CA GLU A 13 5.78 -15.76 26.81
C GLU A 13 6.80 -16.24 27.84
N SER A 14 7.02 -15.45 28.91
CA SER A 14 7.92 -15.82 30.00
C SER A 14 7.49 -17.14 30.68
N TYR A 15 6.20 -17.29 30.94
CA TYR A 15 5.63 -18.51 31.51
C TYR A 15 5.83 -19.71 30.59
N THR A 16 5.50 -19.56 29.31
CA THR A 16 5.66 -20.62 28.28
C THR A 16 7.10 -21.07 28.14
N ILE A 17 8.05 -20.12 28.07
CA ILE A 17 9.49 -20.45 28.02
C ILE A 17 9.93 -21.22 29.28
N SER A 18 9.44 -20.79 30.45
CA SER A 18 9.74 -21.47 31.71
C SER A 18 9.21 -22.90 31.74
N ASP A 19 7.97 -23.11 31.27
CA ASP A 19 7.34 -24.42 31.16
C ASP A 19 8.12 -25.35 30.21
N LEU A 20 8.47 -24.88 29.00
CA LEU A 20 9.25 -25.65 28.03
C LEU A 20 10.60 -26.07 28.61
N LYS A 21 11.28 -25.16 29.35
CA LYS A 21 12.54 -25.48 30.03
C LYS A 21 12.38 -26.54 31.10
N LYS A 22 11.33 -26.46 31.93
CA LYS A 22 11.03 -27.48 32.97
C LYS A 22 10.77 -28.85 32.35
N ARG A 23 10.13 -28.90 31.20
CA ARG A 23 9.82 -30.12 30.47
C ARG A 23 10.97 -30.62 29.61
N GLN A 24 12.12 -29.94 29.64
CA GLN A 24 13.33 -30.26 28.86
C GLN A 24 13.09 -30.35 27.35
N VAL A 25 12.18 -29.49 26.82
CA VAL A 25 11.88 -29.38 25.39
C VAL A 25 12.89 -28.43 24.74
N ASP A 26 13.52 -28.87 23.67
CA ASP A 26 14.35 -28.00 22.85
C ASP A 26 13.49 -27.01 22.07
N PHE A 27 13.82 -25.74 22.15
CA PHE A 27 13.10 -24.68 21.44
C PHE A 27 14.01 -23.52 21.10
N GLN A 28 13.61 -22.73 20.13
CA GLN A 28 14.21 -21.43 19.80
C GLN A 28 13.15 -20.33 19.97
N TYR A 29 13.55 -19.26 20.67
CA TYR A 29 12.70 -18.11 20.85
C TYR A 29 13.01 -17.05 19.79
N GLU A 30 11.98 -16.60 19.04
CA GLU A 30 12.12 -15.67 17.91
C GLU A 30 13.25 -16.04 16.93
N PRO A 31 13.27 -17.29 16.39
CA PRO A 31 14.44 -17.83 15.67
C PRO A 31 14.77 -17.06 14.40
N HIS A 32 13.77 -16.56 13.70
CA HIS A 32 13.96 -15.79 12.47
C HIS A 32 12.78 -14.85 12.18
N ARG A 33 13.05 -13.87 11.31
CA ARG A 33 12.03 -13.00 10.76
C ARG A 33 11.48 -13.57 9.47
N ILE A 34 10.19 -13.87 9.43
CA ILE A 34 9.49 -14.31 8.23
C ILE A 34 8.99 -13.08 7.48
N LYS A 35 9.40 -12.92 6.22
CA LYS A 35 8.89 -11.87 5.36
C LYS A 35 7.58 -12.32 4.74
N TYR A 36 6.58 -11.42 4.74
CA TYR A 36 5.33 -11.64 4.01
C TYR A 36 4.96 -10.38 3.23
N MET A 37 4.21 -10.54 2.15
CA MET A 37 3.66 -9.41 1.39
C MET A 37 2.20 -9.22 1.77
N GLN A 38 1.86 -7.95 2.05
CA GLN A 38 0.48 -7.55 2.28
C GLN A 38 0.07 -6.59 1.18
N VAL A 39 -0.88 -6.99 0.34
CA VAL A 39 -1.50 -6.13 -0.66
C VAL A 39 -2.70 -5.47 -0.03
N GLN A 40 -2.72 -4.13 -0.03
CA GLN A 40 -3.83 -3.34 0.49
C GLN A 40 -4.40 -2.46 -0.63
N GLU A 41 -5.68 -2.61 -0.91
CA GLU A 41 -6.43 -1.69 -1.76
C GLU A 41 -6.69 -0.39 -1.00
N ARG A 42 -6.53 0.75 -1.68
CA ARG A 42 -6.76 2.09 -1.13
C ARG A 42 -7.52 2.94 -2.14
N SER A 43 -8.40 3.78 -1.64
CA SER A 43 -9.10 4.78 -2.45
C SER A 43 -8.35 6.11 -2.46
N TYR A 44 -8.52 6.86 -3.55
CA TYR A 44 -8.02 8.22 -3.72
C TYR A 44 -9.13 9.11 -4.25
N THR A 45 -9.35 10.23 -3.60
CA THR A 45 -10.30 11.27 -4.03
C THR A 45 -9.49 12.50 -4.39
N PRO A 46 -9.49 12.93 -5.67
CA PRO A 46 -8.86 14.18 -6.10
C PRO A 46 -9.60 15.39 -5.53
N ASP A 47 -8.89 16.52 -5.36
CA ASP A 47 -9.47 17.74 -4.82
C ASP A 47 -10.46 18.40 -5.81
N ILE A 48 -10.11 18.46 -7.11
CA ILE A 48 -10.92 19.13 -8.15
C ILE A 48 -10.94 18.28 -9.43
N LEU A 49 -12.10 18.22 -10.07
CA LEU A 49 -12.27 17.71 -11.43
C LEU A 49 -12.75 18.84 -12.34
N LEU A 50 -11.94 19.19 -13.34
CA LEU A 50 -12.34 20.16 -14.37
C LEU A 50 -13.30 19.52 -15.38
N ALA A 51 -14.11 20.35 -16.05
CA ALA A 51 -15.10 19.89 -17.01
C ALA A 51 -14.50 19.08 -18.20
N ASN A 52 -13.24 19.29 -18.50
CA ASN A 52 -12.51 18.59 -19.56
C ASN A 52 -11.84 17.28 -19.08
N GLY A 53 -12.09 16.84 -17.84
CA GLY A 53 -11.59 15.58 -17.30
C GLY A 53 -10.22 15.64 -16.66
N ILE A 54 -9.63 16.82 -16.48
CA ILE A 54 -8.38 17.02 -15.77
C ILE A 54 -8.65 17.01 -14.26
N TYR A 55 -7.94 16.18 -13.51
CA TYR A 55 -7.94 16.15 -12.06
C TYR A 55 -6.86 17.10 -11.52
N VAL A 56 -7.23 18.03 -10.66
CA VAL A 56 -6.27 18.95 -10.03
C VAL A 56 -6.16 18.63 -8.55
N GLU A 57 -4.95 18.38 -8.12
CA GLU A 57 -4.57 18.16 -6.72
C GLU A 57 -3.94 19.42 -6.15
N VAL A 58 -4.52 20.01 -5.12
CA VAL A 58 -4.06 21.26 -4.51
C VAL A 58 -3.19 20.98 -3.31
N LYS A 59 -1.96 21.54 -3.28
CA LYS A 59 -0.99 21.27 -2.21
C LYS A 59 -0.33 22.53 -1.67
N GLY A 60 -0.57 22.83 -0.40
CA GLY A 60 0.28 23.73 0.39
C GLY A 60 1.55 23.03 0.87
N TYR A 61 1.39 21.81 1.38
CA TYR A 61 2.49 20.95 1.81
C TYR A 61 2.44 19.60 1.08
N PHE A 62 3.61 19.14 0.58
CA PHE A 62 3.72 17.96 -0.27
C PHE A 62 4.59 16.88 0.39
N THR A 63 3.97 16.02 1.16
CA THR A 63 4.63 15.00 1.99
C THR A 63 5.22 13.85 1.17
N SER A 64 6.07 13.04 1.81
CA SER A 64 6.55 11.79 1.20
C SER A 64 5.41 10.81 0.94
N LEU A 65 4.41 10.76 1.83
CA LEU A 65 3.23 9.90 1.66
C LEU A 65 2.37 10.34 0.47
N ASP A 66 2.19 11.66 0.26
CA ASP A 66 1.51 12.18 -0.92
C ASP A 66 2.21 11.72 -2.20
N ARG A 67 3.53 11.85 -2.25
CA ARG A 67 4.31 11.46 -3.42
C ARG A 67 4.18 9.97 -3.75
N VAL A 68 4.28 9.11 -2.73
CA VAL A 68 4.10 7.66 -2.90
C VAL A 68 2.67 7.35 -3.37
N LYS A 69 1.66 8.00 -2.76
CA LYS A 69 0.25 7.87 -3.13
C LYS A 69 0.04 8.19 -4.61
N HIS A 70 0.49 9.37 -5.06
CA HIS A 70 0.24 9.80 -6.45
C HIS A 70 0.99 8.97 -7.48
N LEU A 71 2.19 8.45 -7.17
CA LEU A 71 2.86 7.48 -8.03
C LEU A 71 2.08 6.17 -8.14
N ALA A 72 1.53 5.68 -7.03
CA ALA A 72 0.71 4.47 -7.02
C ALA A 72 -0.60 4.67 -7.80
N VAL A 73 -1.30 5.80 -7.57
CA VAL A 73 -2.53 6.16 -8.30
C VAL A 73 -2.27 6.19 -9.81
N ARG A 74 -1.21 6.88 -10.26
CA ARG A 74 -0.84 6.97 -11.67
C ARG A 74 -0.50 5.62 -12.27
N LYS A 75 0.24 4.78 -11.52
CA LYS A 75 0.59 3.43 -11.97
C LYS A 75 -0.65 2.56 -12.17
N SER A 76 -1.63 2.67 -11.29
CA SER A 76 -2.88 1.90 -11.36
C SER A 76 -3.89 2.49 -12.35
N ASN A 77 -3.77 3.78 -12.68
CA ASN A 77 -4.70 4.51 -13.53
C ASN A 77 -3.92 5.40 -14.53
N PRO A 78 -3.23 4.81 -15.52
CA PRO A 78 -2.35 5.55 -16.42
C PRO A 78 -3.06 6.56 -17.32
N ASP A 79 -4.36 6.39 -17.53
CA ASP A 79 -5.19 7.28 -18.37
C ASP A 79 -5.72 8.51 -17.63
N LEU A 80 -5.54 8.58 -16.30
CA LEU A 80 -5.95 9.75 -15.52
C LEU A 80 -4.96 10.90 -15.72
N ASP A 81 -5.47 12.08 -16.10
CA ASP A 81 -4.70 13.31 -16.16
C ASP A 81 -4.74 14.01 -14.81
N ILE A 82 -3.75 13.74 -13.98
CA ILE A 82 -3.61 14.35 -12.66
C ILE A 82 -2.53 15.43 -12.72
N ARG A 83 -2.88 16.67 -12.34
CA ARG A 83 -2.01 17.84 -12.31
C ARG A 83 -1.96 18.44 -10.91
N PHE A 84 -0.84 19.02 -10.56
CA PHE A 84 -0.65 19.61 -9.22
C PHE A 84 -0.77 21.14 -9.27
N LEU A 85 -1.52 21.68 -8.32
CA LEU A 85 -1.54 23.11 -8.04
C LEU A 85 -0.88 23.35 -6.69
N PHE A 86 0.29 24.00 -6.68
CA PHE A 86 1.03 24.29 -5.46
C PHE A 86 0.80 25.72 -5.00
N GLN A 87 0.78 25.93 -3.68
CA GLN A 87 0.89 27.26 -3.12
C GLN A 87 2.25 27.88 -3.44
N ARG A 88 3.33 27.07 -3.33
CA ARG A 88 4.72 27.45 -3.67
C ARG A 88 5.47 26.22 -4.20
N ALA A 89 5.64 26.17 -5.50
CA ALA A 89 6.27 25.04 -6.20
C ALA A 89 7.80 24.96 -5.99
N SER A 90 8.42 26.07 -5.59
CA SER A 90 9.85 26.16 -5.24
C SER A 90 10.19 25.55 -3.87
N ASN A 91 9.21 25.18 -3.05
CA ASN A 91 9.45 24.52 -1.77
C ASN A 91 10.22 23.21 -1.98
N ARG A 92 11.21 22.98 -1.11
CA ARG A 92 12.00 21.73 -1.11
C ARG A 92 11.21 20.59 -0.48
N LEU A 93 11.47 19.36 -0.94
CA LEU A 93 10.83 18.15 -0.42
C LEU A 93 11.15 17.87 1.06
N SER A 94 12.31 18.32 1.52
CA SER A 94 12.74 18.31 2.93
C SER A 94 13.80 19.40 3.14
N LYS A 95 14.17 19.64 4.39
CA LYS A 95 15.21 20.62 4.74
C LYS A 95 16.56 20.35 4.06
N THR A 96 16.90 19.09 3.87
CA THR A 96 18.17 18.65 3.27
C THR A 96 18.07 18.34 1.77
N SER A 97 16.86 18.34 1.20
CA SER A 97 16.67 18.01 -0.22
C SER A 97 16.96 19.20 -1.12
N HIS A 98 17.67 18.96 -2.21
CA HIS A 98 17.83 19.95 -3.31
C HIS A 98 16.69 19.86 -4.34
N THR A 99 15.79 18.87 -4.22
CA THR A 99 14.64 18.69 -5.11
C THR A 99 13.47 19.53 -4.60
N THR A 100 12.91 20.36 -5.46
CA THR A 100 11.68 21.11 -5.19
C THR A 100 10.44 20.31 -5.58
N TYR A 101 9.24 20.82 -5.22
CA TYR A 101 7.95 20.23 -5.64
C TYR A 101 7.84 20.21 -7.17
N ALA A 102 8.19 21.34 -7.83
CA ALA A 102 8.24 21.46 -9.28
C ALA A 102 9.14 20.39 -9.92
N LYS A 103 10.41 20.31 -9.47
CA LYS A 103 11.37 19.33 -9.99
C LYS A 103 10.91 17.88 -9.77
N TRP A 104 10.22 17.61 -8.66
CA TRP A 104 9.67 16.29 -8.44
C TRP A 104 8.56 15.96 -9.44
N CYS A 105 7.66 16.91 -9.72
CA CYS A 105 6.61 16.75 -10.73
C CYS A 105 7.20 16.50 -12.12
N GLU A 106 8.14 17.31 -12.54
CA GLU A 106 8.85 17.19 -13.82
C GLU A 106 9.51 15.83 -13.97
N LYS A 107 10.29 15.41 -12.95
CA LYS A 107 10.95 14.10 -12.94
C LYS A 107 9.96 12.93 -13.06
N ASN A 108 8.78 13.07 -12.48
CA ASN A 108 7.77 12.01 -12.49
C ASN A 108 6.68 12.23 -13.56
N GLY A 109 6.84 13.22 -14.45
CA GLY A 109 5.94 13.47 -15.58
C GLY A 109 4.56 13.98 -15.18
N PHE A 110 4.42 14.68 -14.06
CA PHE A 110 3.23 15.40 -13.70
C PHE A 110 3.32 16.87 -14.14
N LEU A 111 2.23 17.39 -14.69
CA LEU A 111 2.10 18.83 -14.90
C LEU A 111 1.80 19.52 -13.58
N TRP A 112 2.27 20.73 -13.43
CA TRP A 112 2.07 21.53 -12.23
C TRP A 112 1.89 23.02 -12.55
N ALA A 113 1.23 23.72 -11.63
CA ALA A 113 1.09 25.17 -11.63
C ALA A 113 1.27 25.72 -10.21
N GLU A 114 1.39 27.03 -10.07
CA GLU A 114 1.53 27.72 -8.79
C GLU A 114 0.41 28.75 -8.62
N LYS A 115 -0.22 28.78 -7.44
CA LYS A 115 -1.26 29.72 -6.99
C LYS A 115 -2.58 29.61 -7.72
N HIS A 116 -2.61 29.57 -9.05
CA HIS A 116 -3.83 29.58 -9.86
C HIS A 116 -3.79 28.45 -10.90
N ILE A 117 -4.95 27.91 -11.21
CA ILE A 117 -5.10 26.97 -12.32
C ILE A 117 -4.91 27.79 -13.60
N PRO A 118 -3.93 27.42 -14.48
CA PRO A 118 -3.71 28.10 -15.75
C PRO A 118 -4.95 28.04 -16.64
N GLN A 119 -5.21 29.13 -17.38
CA GLN A 119 -6.34 29.18 -18.32
C GLN A 119 -6.23 28.09 -19.39
N GLU A 120 -4.99 27.77 -19.80
CA GLU A 120 -4.72 26.71 -20.77
C GLU A 120 -5.24 25.34 -20.30
N TRP A 121 -5.22 25.06 -18.98
CA TRP A 121 -5.79 23.81 -18.44
C TRP A 121 -7.31 23.80 -18.51
N ILE A 122 -7.94 24.95 -18.36
CA ILE A 122 -9.41 25.09 -18.39
C ILE A 122 -9.90 24.96 -19.84
N ASP A 123 -9.17 25.56 -20.78
CA ASP A 123 -9.54 25.62 -22.19
C ASP A 123 -9.10 24.38 -22.99
N GLU A 124 -8.28 23.51 -22.37
CA GLU A 124 -7.82 22.28 -23.00
C GLU A 124 -9.01 21.38 -23.35
N LYS A 125 -9.07 20.94 -24.61
CA LYS A 125 -10.13 20.03 -25.05
C LYS A 125 -10.07 18.70 -24.31
N PRO A 126 -11.21 18.13 -23.93
CA PRO A 126 -11.24 16.81 -23.29
C PRO A 126 -10.50 15.78 -24.13
N LYS A 127 -9.58 15.04 -23.51
CA LYS A 127 -8.95 13.89 -24.18
C LYS A 127 -10.06 12.91 -24.53
N SER A 128 -10.21 12.55 -25.83
CA SER A 128 -11.16 11.52 -26.22
C SER A 128 -10.88 10.27 -25.40
N LYS A 129 -11.88 9.80 -24.64
CA LYS A 129 -11.76 8.53 -23.90
C LYS A 129 -11.32 7.46 -24.90
N ARG A 130 -10.10 6.96 -24.74
CA ARG A 130 -9.69 5.75 -25.44
C ARG A 130 -10.77 4.73 -25.14
N LYS A 131 -11.46 4.25 -26.21
CA LYS A 131 -12.48 3.21 -26.07
C LYS A 131 -11.90 2.15 -25.14
N GLU A 132 -12.54 1.96 -23.99
CA GLU A 132 -12.20 0.88 -23.09
C GLU A 132 -12.18 -0.39 -23.95
N LYS A 133 -10.99 -0.90 -24.26
CA LYS A 133 -10.88 -2.32 -24.54
C LYS A 133 -11.44 -2.96 -23.26
N LYS A 134 -12.66 -3.49 -23.34
CA LYS A 134 -13.16 -4.44 -22.35
C LYS A 134 -12.03 -5.47 -22.21
N LEU A 135 -11.20 -5.26 -21.19
CA LEU A 135 -10.32 -6.30 -20.72
C LEU A 135 -11.30 -7.37 -20.26
N GLY A 136 -11.38 -8.43 -21.05
CA GLY A 136 -12.27 -9.53 -20.74
C GLY A 136 -12.08 -9.83 -19.25
N SER A 137 -13.17 -10.07 -18.56
CA SER A 137 -13.21 -10.50 -17.17
C SER A 137 -12.27 -11.70 -17.03
N SER A 138 -10.98 -11.44 -16.90
CA SER A 138 -9.99 -12.46 -16.61
C SER A 138 -10.20 -12.85 -15.16
N SER A 139 -10.91 -13.88 -15.01
CA SER A 139 -10.92 -15.03 -14.10
C SER A 139 -9.91 -15.01 -12.95
N TRP A 140 -9.82 -13.91 -12.19
CA TRP A 140 -9.12 -13.93 -10.92
C TRP A 140 -10.00 -14.43 -9.77
N HIS A 141 -11.33 -14.58 -9.99
CA HIS A 141 -12.27 -15.08 -9.00
C HIS A 141 -12.45 -16.60 -9.02
N GLN A 142 -11.70 -17.35 -9.83
CA GLN A 142 -11.99 -18.78 -10.02
C GLN A 142 -10.88 -19.74 -9.58
N ARG A 143 -10.07 -19.38 -8.60
CA ARG A 143 -9.15 -20.36 -7.99
C ARG A 143 -8.94 -20.18 -6.49
N GLN A 144 -10.01 -20.00 -5.73
CA GLN A 144 -10.02 -20.31 -4.29
C GLN A 144 -11.38 -20.89 -3.87
N THR A 145 -11.87 -21.88 -4.59
CA THR A 145 -12.72 -22.84 -3.94
C THR A 145 -11.80 -23.82 -3.24
N TYR A 146 -11.53 -23.56 -1.97
CA TYR A 146 -11.10 -24.61 -1.07
C TYR A 146 -12.18 -25.69 -1.15
N ARG A 147 -11.86 -26.83 -1.75
CA ARG A 147 -12.59 -28.06 -1.56
C ARG A 147 -12.61 -28.32 -0.05
N SER A 148 -13.73 -28.06 0.59
CA SER A 148 -14.10 -28.67 1.85
C SER A 148 -14.37 -30.16 1.54
N GLY A 149 -13.28 -30.90 1.40
CA GLY A 149 -13.31 -32.36 1.41
C GLY A 149 -13.63 -32.79 2.84
N GLY A 150 -14.80 -33.35 3.04
CA GLY A 150 -15.22 -33.90 4.30
C GLY A 150 -14.20 -34.91 4.81
N LEU A 151 -13.61 -34.65 5.94
CA LEU A 151 -12.98 -35.62 6.81
C LEU A 151 -14.11 -36.18 7.68
N THR A 152 -14.62 -37.33 7.32
CA THR A 152 -15.43 -38.18 8.19
C THR A 152 -14.52 -38.59 9.37
N ASN A 153 -14.78 -38.05 10.53
CA ASN A 153 -14.23 -38.51 11.79
C ASN A 153 -14.83 -39.91 12.11
N ALA A 154 -14.05 -40.93 11.78
CA ALA A 154 -14.19 -42.22 12.42
C ALA A 154 -13.14 -42.25 13.54
N GLY A 155 -13.56 -41.85 14.73
CA GLY A 155 -12.78 -42.02 15.95
C GLY A 155 -12.73 -43.51 16.33
N PRO A 156 -11.63 -44.02 16.90
CA PRO A 156 -11.61 -45.37 17.45
C PRO A 156 -12.43 -45.44 18.73
N GLU A 157 -13.29 -46.46 18.82
CA GLU A 157 -14.04 -46.81 20.01
C GLU A 157 -13.10 -47.16 21.19
N PRO A 158 -13.47 -46.80 22.41
CA PRO A 158 -12.71 -47.22 23.59
C PRO A 158 -13.03 -48.68 23.92
N LEU A 159 -12.04 -49.54 23.89
CA LEU A 159 -12.08 -50.86 24.44
C LEU A 159 -12.02 -50.75 25.98
N TYR A 160 -13.16 -50.96 26.66
CA TYR A 160 -13.19 -51.36 28.05
C TYR A 160 -13.13 -52.89 28.15
N ASN A 161 -12.11 -53.39 28.81
CA ASN A 161 -12.09 -54.54 29.70
C ASN A 161 -11.04 -54.32 30.76
#